data_8a8444676e3e79e2dfe5002b9cf47810
#
_entry.id   8a8444676e3e79e2dfe5002b9cf47810
#
_cell.length_a   1.000
_cell.length_b   1.000
_cell.length_c   1.000
_cell.angle_alpha   90.00
_cell.angle_beta   90.00
_cell.angle_gamma   90.00
#
_symmetry.space_group_name_H-M   'P 1'
#
loop_
_entity.id
_entity.type
_entity.pdbx_description
1 polymer ?
#
loop_
_entity_poly.entity_id
_entity_poly.type
_entity_poly.pdbx_seq_one_letter_code
_entity_poly.pdbx_strand_id
1 'polypeptide(L)'
;VLLMFALYVQKTLELSSFPSIILVGTMFRLVLSIASTRLILAKGEAGEVIHAFGTFVTGGNMIVGGVIFLIITVVQFMVITKGAERIAEVSARFALDAMPGKQMTIDADFNAGLISPEEATKKREDLSRESNLMGSMDGAMKFVKGDTIAGIIIVIINIVGGLCVGCLMNQMPIGDAVSKYTVLTIGDGLASQVPSLLMSIAAGIFMTRASAASPSLGTDVTAQITSKPYALFFAAAFLLLLGFTGHTWFWQGTGLPPLPFFMFAIGLFIAGFQVLINADVQSQLGQLENVRQNMQDLVNPNRMYERLGVDILSLQVGSNLLVIADPDQEGQLLAKIAALRQRVTDELGYILPNIRIMDSSALDANEYMISIRGCLLY
;
A
#
# COMPACT_ATOMS: atom_id res chain seq x y z
N VAL A 1 -12.51 13.58 -1.92
CA VAL A 1 -11.78 13.32 -3.17
C VAL A 1 -10.34 12.96 -2.88
N LEU A 2 -9.48 13.80 -2.23
CA LEU A 2 -8.07 13.52 -1.95
C LEU A 2 -7.85 12.22 -1.19
N LEU A 3 -8.68 11.93 -0.20
CA LEU A 3 -8.63 10.69 0.56
C LEU A 3 -8.85 9.46 -0.35
N MET A 4 -9.82 9.53 -1.26
CA MET A 4 -10.07 8.46 -2.22
C MET A 4 -8.90 8.25 -3.17
N PHE A 5 -8.32 9.33 -3.70
CA PHE A 5 -7.11 9.23 -4.51
C PHE A 5 -5.95 8.59 -3.74
N ALA A 6 -5.72 8.98 -2.48
CA ALA A 6 -4.66 8.40 -1.65
C ALA A 6 -4.85 6.89 -1.39
N LEU A 7 -6.11 6.41 -1.34
CA LEU A 7 -6.43 4.98 -1.14
C LEU A 7 -6.20 4.15 -2.40
N TYR A 8 -6.49 4.70 -3.59
CA TYR A 8 -6.52 3.94 -4.85
C TYR A 8 -5.34 4.20 -5.79
N VAL A 9 -4.48 5.18 -5.50
CA VAL A 9 -3.28 5.46 -6.30
C VAL A 9 -2.36 4.24 -6.32
N GLN A 10 -1.88 3.85 -7.49
CA GLN A 10 -1.01 2.68 -7.65
C GLN A 10 0.47 3.05 -7.50
N LYS A 11 0.89 4.16 -8.06
CA LYS A 11 2.26 4.65 -7.96
C LYS A 11 2.28 6.05 -7.35
N THR A 12 3.12 6.26 -6.36
CA THR A 12 3.25 7.57 -5.67
C THR A 12 3.58 8.70 -6.64
N LEU A 13 4.34 8.43 -7.69
CA LEU A 13 4.69 9.42 -8.71
C LEU A 13 3.50 9.89 -9.57
N GLU A 14 2.41 9.14 -9.64
CA GLU A 14 1.18 9.57 -10.34
C GLU A 14 0.51 10.78 -9.66
N LEU A 15 0.77 10.96 -8.37
CA LEU A 15 0.28 12.07 -7.55
C LEU A 15 1.42 13.00 -7.10
N SER A 16 2.37 13.29 -7.98
CA SER A 16 3.51 14.18 -7.68
C SER A 16 3.09 15.60 -7.25
N SER A 17 1.91 16.05 -7.65
CA SER A 17 1.32 17.34 -7.25
C SER A 17 0.63 17.31 -5.87
N PHE A 18 0.54 16.16 -5.20
CA PHE A 18 -0.17 15.99 -3.93
C PHE A 18 0.30 16.95 -2.82
N PRO A 19 1.62 17.18 -2.60
CA PRO A 19 2.09 18.18 -1.62
C PRO A 19 1.57 19.59 -1.93
N SER A 20 1.57 20.01 -3.19
CA SER A 20 1.07 21.32 -3.63
C SER A 20 -0.44 21.45 -3.40
N ILE A 21 -1.21 20.39 -3.64
CA ILE A 21 -2.65 20.38 -3.39
C ILE A 21 -2.93 20.54 -1.89
N ILE A 22 -2.17 19.88 -1.02
CA ILE A 22 -2.27 20.05 0.44
C ILE A 22 -1.99 21.51 0.82
N LEU A 23 -0.91 22.10 0.30
CA LEU A 23 -0.56 23.50 0.58
C LEU A 23 -1.68 24.46 0.15
N VAL A 24 -2.18 24.35 -1.07
CA VAL A 24 -3.27 25.19 -1.56
C VAL A 24 -4.55 24.98 -0.74
N GLY A 25 -4.88 23.72 -0.41
CA GLY A 25 -6.03 23.38 0.45
C GLY A 25 -5.95 23.98 1.84
N THR A 26 -4.76 23.93 2.48
CA THR A 26 -4.54 24.53 3.81
C THR A 26 -4.62 26.05 3.75
N MET A 27 -4.04 26.69 2.74
CA MET A 27 -4.13 28.15 2.55
C MET A 27 -5.58 28.58 2.31
N PHE A 28 -6.32 27.89 1.46
CA PHE A 28 -7.74 28.19 1.21
C PHE A 28 -8.56 28.08 2.51
N ARG A 29 -8.31 27.04 3.32
CA ARG A 29 -8.96 26.87 4.61
C ARG A 29 -8.66 28.01 5.60
N LEU A 30 -7.39 28.46 5.67
CA LEU A 30 -7.02 29.60 6.52
C LEU A 30 -7.76 30.87 6.11
N VAL A 31 -7.87 31.15 4.80
CA VAL A 31 -8.62 32.30 4.29
C VAL A 31 -10.10 32.20 4.69
N LEU A 32 -10.71 31.02 4.58
CA LEU A 32 -12.09 30.80 5.04
C LEU A 32 -12.25 31.01 6.55
N SER A 33 -11.31 30.51 7.37
CA SER A 33 -11.34 30.68 8.83
C SER A 33 -11.19 32.17 9.23
N ILE A 34 -10.39 32.96 8.51
CA ILE A 34 -10.29 34.40 8.74
C ILE A 34 -11.59 35.10 8.34
N ALA A 35 -12.19 34.68 7.22
CA ALA A 35 -13.45 35.25 6.76
C ALA A 35 -14.62 34.96 7.72
N SER A 36 -14.72 33.72 8.24
CA SER A 36 -15.73 33.33 9.24
C SER A 36 -15.50 34.06 10.58
N THR A 37 -14.24 34.17 11.03
CA THR A 37 -13.88 34.99 12.20
C THR A 37 -14.37 36.43 12.06
N ARG A 38 -14.12 37.07 10.91
CA ARG A 38 -14.60 38.42 10.65
C ARG A 38 -16.13 38.50 10.72
N LEU A 39 -16.83 37.50 10.18
CA LEU A 39 -18.29 37.47 10.18
C LEU A 39 -18.84 37.29 11.61
N ILE A 40 -18.24 36.40 12.39
CA ILE A 40 -18.57 36.17 13.80
C ILE A 40 -18.38 37.43 14.63
N LEU A 41 -17.23 38.09 14.52
CA LEU A 41 -16.93 39.26 15.33
C LEU A 41 -17.68 40.51 14.87
N ALA A 42 -17.85 40.76 13.57
CA ALA A 42 -18.47 41.94 13.05
C ALA A 42 -20.02 41.90 13.08
N LYS A 43 -20.62 40.74 12.81
CA LYS A 43 -22.06 40.58 12.74
C LYS A 43 -22.69 39.75 13.85
N GLY A 44 -21.89 38.99 14.58
CA GLY A 44 -22.37 38.00 15.54
C GLY A 44 -23.15 36.85 14.87
N GLU A 45 -22.78 36.53 13.62
CA GLU A 45 -23.36 35.47 12.81
C GLU A 45 -22.25 34.71 12.10
N ALA A 46 -22.45 33.45 11.77
CA ALA A 46 -21.46 32.63 11.09
C ALA A 46 -22.04 31.79 9.94
N GLY A 47 -23.31 32.07 9.58
CA GLY A 47 -24.07 31.28 8.61
C GLY A 47 -24.70 30.02 9.22
N GLU A 48 -25.70 29.49 8.51
CA GLU A 48 -26.54 28.39 9.02
C GLU A 48 -25.76 27.10 9.31
N VAL A 49 -24.79 26.77 8.46
CA VAL A 49 -24.00 25.55 8.62
C VAL A 49 -23.16 25.59 9.92
N ILE A 50 -22.44 26.68 10.14
CA ILE A 50 -21.62 26.85 11.37
C ILE A 50 -22.50 26.83 12.60
N HIS A 51 -23.64 27.53 12.54
CA HIS A 51 -24.62 27.56 13.62
C HIS A 51 -25.19 26.15 13.91
N ALA A 52 -25.53 25.38 12.86
CA ALA A 52 -26.01 24.02 13.00
C ALA A 52 -24.98 23.09 13.65
N PHE A 53 -23.71 23.17 13.24
CA PHE A 53 -22.62 22.41 13.88
C PHE A 53 -22.45 22.79 15.35
N GLY A 54 -22.49 24.08 15.67
CA GLY A 54 -22.38 24.57 17.03
C GLY A 54 -23.51 24.06 17.93
N THR A 55 -24.76 24.19 17.47
CA THR A 55 -25.94 23.74 18.22
C THR A 55 -26.01 22.23 18.35
N PHE A 56 -25.61 21.47 17.33
CA PHE A 56 -25.56 20.02 17.35
C PHE A 56 -24.62 19.52 18.47
N VAL A 57 -23.41 20.09 18.58
CA VAL A 57 -22.44 19.65 19.59
C VAL A 57 -22.73 20.14 20.98
N THR A 58 -23.27 21.36 21.10
CA THR A 58 -23.65 21.90 22.42
C THR A 58 -24.90 21.21 23.00
N GLY A 59 -25.80 20.67 22.17
CA GLY A 59 -27.00 19.98 22.59
C GLY A 59 -27.85 20.78 23.62
N GLY A 60 -27.80 22.12 23.55
CA GLY A 60 -28.42 23.02 24.49
C GLY A 60 -27.61 23.31 25.78
N ASN A 61 -26.47 22.62 25.99
CA ASN A 61 -25.59 22.88 27.13
C ASN A 61 -24.20 23.31 26.60
N MET A 62 -23.91 24.60 26.67
CA MET A 62 -22.65 25.20 26.19
C MET A 62 -21.40 24.62 26.88
N ILE A 63 -21.48 24.30 28.19
CA ILE A 63 -20.33 23.77 28.94
C ILE A 63 -19.98 22.38 28.41
N VAL A 64 -20.98 21.52 28.24
CA VAL A 64 -20.79 20.18 27.70
C VAL A 64 -20.24 20.25 26.28
N GLY A 65 -20.81 21.11 25.41
CA GLY A 65 -20.32 21.31 24.07
C GLY A 65 -18.87 21.82 24.01
N GLY A 66 -18.52 22.75 24.89
CA GLY A 66 -17.14 23.26 25.02
C GLY A 66 -16.13 22.18 25.40
N VAL A 67 -16.49 21.32 26.36
CA VAL A 67 -15.65 20.18 26.78
C VAL A 67 -15.49 19.17 25.65
N ILE A 68 -16.58 18.80 24.95
CA ILE A 68 -16.52 17.88 23.81
C ILE A 68 -15.66 18.46 22.70
N PHE A 69 -15.86 19.74 22.36
CA PHE A 69 -15.06 20.43 21.35
C PHE A 69 -13.57 20.43 21.70
N LEU A 70 -13.22 20.70 22.96
CA LEU A 70 -11.84 20.69 23.42
C LEU A 70 -11.22 19.29 23.30
N ILE A 71 -11.95 18.23 23.68
CA ILE A 71 -11.50 16.85 23.53
C ILE A 71 -11.23 16.55 22.06
N ILE A 72 -12.17 16.85 21.16
CA ILE A 72 -12.01 16.61 19.72
C ILE A 72 -10.78 17.38 19.18
N THR A 73 -10.61 18.64 19.55
CA THR A 73 -9.46 19.47 19.12
C THR A 73 -8.13 18.89 19.60
N VAL A 74 -8.05 18.45 20.87
CA VAL A 74 -6.84 17.83 21.42
C VAL A 74 -6.52 16.52 20.69
N VAL A 75 -7.51 15.66 20.50
CA VAL A 75 -7.32 14.38 19.78
C VAL A 75 -6.87 14.64 18.36
N GLN A 76 -7.52 15.57 17.64
CA GLN A 76 -7.13 15.91 16.28
C GLN A 76 -5.69 16.40 16.19
N PHE A 77 -5.28 17.32 17.07
CA PHE A 77 -3.93 17.87 17.08
C PHE A 77 -2.89 16.83 17.50
N MET A 78 -3.10 16.19 18.67
CA MET A 78 -2.10 15.31 19.27
C MET A 78 -1.98 13.96 18.60
N VAL A 79 -3.10 13.36 18.18
CA VAL A 79 -3.11 12.01 17.62
C VAL A 79 -3.01 12.07 16.10
N ILE A 80 -3.90 12.82 15.44
CA ILE A 80 -4.01 12.77 13.99
C ILE A 80 -2.93 13.62 13.32
N THR A 81 -2.87 14.93 13.63
CA THR A 81 -1.96 15.84 12.92
C THR A 81 -0.50 15.54 13.25
N LYS A 82 -0.14 15.38 14.53
CA LYS A 82 1.22 14.98 14.90
C LYS A 82 1.58 13.57 14.45
N GLY A 83 0.61 12.65 14.46
CA GLY A 83 0.80 11.28 13.95
C GLY A 83 1.12 11.27 12.46
N ALA A 84 0.32 11.97 11.66
CA ALA A 84 0.55 12.09 10.21
C ALA A 84 1.86 12.81 9.87
N GLU A 85 2.22 13.89 10.62
CA GLU A 85 3.52 14.55 10.50
C GLU A 85 4.67 13.57 10.77
N ARG A 86 4.58 12.79 11.84
CA ARG A 86 5.63 11.82 12.18
C ARG A 86 5.77 10.71 11.15
N ILE A 87 4.66 10.22 10.61
CA ILE A 87 4.67 9.26 9.49
C ILE A 87 5.39 9.86 8.28
N ALA A 88 5.05 11.09 7.90
CA ALA A 88 5.67 11.77 6.77
C ALA A 88 7.18 11.96 6.96
N GLU A 89 7.61 12.45 8.13
CA GLU A 89 9.01 12.63 8.47
C GLU A 89 9.81 11.32 8.40
N VAL A 90 9.30 10.25 9.02
CA VAL A 90 9.98 8.96 9.06
C VAL A 90 10.01 8.31 7.68
N SER A 91 8.91 8.34 6.94
CA SER A 91 8.84 7.78 5.58
C SER A 91 9.77 8.53 4.62
N ALA A 92 9.81 9.87 4.69
CA ALA A 92 10.72 10.67 3.89
C ALA A 92 12.18 10.34 4.21
N ARG A 93 12.54 10.22 5.49
CA ARG A 93 13.89 9.82 5.91
C ARG A 93 14.28 8.46 5.36
N PHE A 94 13.45 7.44 5.52
CA PHE A 94 13.75 6.10 5.00
C PHE A 94 13.86 6.08 3.47
N ALA A 95 13.05 6.83 2.76
CA ALA A 95 13.14 6.93 1.29
C ALA A 95 14.47 7.57 0.86
N LEU A 96 14.91 8.63 1.56
CA LEU A 96 16.18 9.32 1.29
C LEU A 96 17.39 8.43 1.66
N ASP A 97 17.34 7.75 2.79
CA ASP A 97 18.43 6.85 3.24
C ASP A 97 18.58 5.63 2.32
N ALA A 98 17.50 5.14 1.72
CA ALA A 98 17.51 4.04 0.76
C ALA A 98 17.99 4.46 -0.66
N MET A 99 18.03 5.74 -0.96
CA MET A 99 18.31 6.26 -2.31
C MET A 99 19.69 5.86 -2.86
N PRO A 100 20.81 5.93 -2.09
CA PRO A 100 22.11 5.48 -2.59
C PRO A 100 22.10 3.99 -2.97
N GLY A 101 21.45 3.14 -2.18
CA GLY A 101 21.31 1.71 -2.49
C GLY A 101 20.51 1.46 -3.77
N LYS A 102 19.42 2.16 -3.99
CA LYS A 102 18.64 2.09 -5.22
C LYS A 102 19.45 2.57 -6.43
N GLN A 103 20.26 3.62 -6.29
CA GLN A 103 21.16 4.10 -7.35
C GLN A 103 22.22 3.06 -7.70
N MET A 104 22.87 2.46 -6.70
CA MET A 104 23.86 1.39 -6.91
C MET A 104 23.25 0.18 -7.62
N THR A 105 22.00 -0.17 -7.33
CA THR A 105 21.30 -1.26 -8.02
C THR A 105 21.08 -0.93 -9.50
N ILE A 106 20.64 0.30 -9.82
CA ILE A 106 20.47 0.74 -11.21
C ILE A 106 21.81 0.71 -11.96
N ASP A 107 22.91 1.13 -11.31
CA ASP A 107 24.24 1.12 -11.90
C ASP A 107 24.76 -0.31 -12.12
N ALA A 108 24.49 -1.22 -11.18
CA ALA A 108 24.82 -2.64 -11.32
C ALA A 108 24.05 -3.29 -12.48
N ASP A 109 22.74 -3.06 -12.58
CA ASP A 109 21.89 -3.56 -13.67
C ASP A 109 22.36 -3.04 -15.04
N PHE A 110 22.76 -1.78 -15.10
CA PHE A 110 23.29 -1.17 -16.30
C PHE A 110 24.65 -1.79 -16.71
N ASN A 111 25.56 -1.93 -15.75
CA ASN A 111 26.88 -2.52 -16.00
C ASN A 111 26.82 -4.01 -16.37
N ALA A 112 25.81 -4.73 -15.85
CA ALA A 112 25.54 -6.12 -16.22
C ALA A 112 24.83 -6.27 -17.58
N GLY A 113 24.48 -5.17 -18.26
CA GLY A 113 23.76 -5.18 -19.55
C GLY A 113 22.29 -5.61 -19.45
N LEU A 114 21.71 -5.64 -18.24
CA LEU A 114 20.32 -6.03 -18.01
C LEU A 114 19.31 -4.93 -18.40
N ILE A 115 19.76 -3.67 -18.43
CA ILE A 115 18.94 -2.51 -18.80
C ILE A 115 19.68 -1.64 -19.83
N SER A 116 18.92 -0.99 -20.71
CA SER A 116 19.46 -0.06 -21.70
C SER A 116 19.90 1.28 -21.06
N PRO A 117 20.78 2.07 -21.72
CA PRO A 117 21.16 3.40 -21.23
C PRO A 117 19.96 4.33 -21.02
N GLU A 118 18.95 4.25 -21.89
CA GLU A 118 17.72 5.04 -21.80
C GLU A 118 16.88 4.64 -20.58
N GLU A 119 16.75 3.34 -20.33
CA GLU A 119 16.04 2.81 -19.15
C GLU A 119 16.77 3.16 -17.85
N ALA A 120 18.11 3.11 -17.83
CA ALA A 120 18.90 3.52 -16.66
C ALA A 120 18.69 5.01 -16.34
N THR A 121 18.70 5.87 -17.38
CA THR A 121 18.43 7.30 -17.23
C THR A 121 17.03 7.55 -16.68
N LYS A 122 16.01 6.89 -17.24
CA LYS A 122 14.63 6.99 -16.78
C LYS A 122 14.47 6.54 -15.33
N LYS A 123 15.05 5.40 -14.95
CA LYS A 123 15.01 4.91 -13.54
C LYS A 123 15.66 5.90 -12.58
N ARG A 124 16.77 6.55 -12.96
CA ARG A 124 17.43 7.59 -12.14
C ARG A 124 16.57 8.85 -12.01
N GLU A 125 15.92 9.28 -13.09
CA GLU A 125 14.97 10.42 -13.04
C GLU A 125 13.78 10.12 -12.14
N ASP A 126 13.18 8.94 -12.26
CA ASP A 126 12.05 8.52 -11.43
C ASP A 126 12.46 8.45 -9.95
N LEU A 127 13.64 7.95 -9.64
CA LEU A 127 14.20 7.93 -8.29
C LEU A 127 14.40 9.35 -7.73
N SER A 128 14.91 10.28 -8.56
CA SER A 128 15.06 11.69 -8.18
C SER A 128 13.70 12.35 -7.92
N ARG A 129 12.70 12.07 -8.76
CA ARG A 129 11.32 12.57 -8.58
C ARG A 129 10.69 12.01 -7.30
N GLU A 130 10.88 10.71 -7.01
CA GLU A 130 10.42 10.08 -5.77
C GLU A 130 11.01 10.77 -4.54
N SER A 131 12.32 11.01 -4.54
CA SER A 131 13.01 11.73 -3.47
C SER A 131 12.47 13.15 -3.25
N ASN A 132 12.31 13.91 -4.33
CA ASN A 132 11.76 15.27 -4.28
C ASN A 132 10.32 15.28 -3.76
N LEU A 133 9.50 14.30 -4.15
CA LEU A 133 8.14 14.16 -3.67
C LEU A 133 8.12 13.89 -2.16
N MET A 134 8.98 13.00 -1.65
CA MET A 134 9.06 12.70 -0.21
C MET A 134 9.47 13.91 0.61
N GLY A 135 10.49 14.66 0.17
CA GLY A 135 10.92 15.91 0.81
C GLY A 135 9.83 16.99 0.79
N SER A 136 9.12 17.12 -0.31
CA SER A 136 8.01 18.07 -0.45
C SER A 136 6.82 17.71 0.46
N MET A 137 6.55 16.41 0.65
CA MET A 137 5.51 15.93 1.56
C MET A 137 5.83 16.23 3.02
N ASP A 138 7.07 16.02 3.46
CA ASP A 138 7.49 16.42 4.82
C ASP A 138 7.25 17.92 5.04
N GLY A 139 7.63 18.75 4.07
CA GLY A 139 7.34 20.18 4.07
C GLY A 139 5.85 20.50 4.17
N ALA A 140 5.02 19.86 3.32
CA ALA A 140 3.57 20.08 3.31
C ALA A 140 2.91 19.69 4.65
N MET A 141 3.37 18.61 5.31
CA MET A 141 2.85 18.21 6.61
C MET A 141 3.14 19.21 7.73
N LYS A 142 4.26 19.92 7.66
CA LYS A 142 4.58 21.02 8.59
C LYS A 142 3.58 22.18 8.44
N PHE A 143 3.13 22.47 7.20
CA PHE A 143 2.05 23.44 6.96
C PHE A 143 0.72 22.99 7.58
N VAL A 144 0.33 21.72 7.40
CA VAL A 144 -0.89 21.17 8.01
C VAL A 144 -0.87 21.27 9.53
N LYS A 145 0.28 21.03 10.15
CA LYS A 145 0.45 21.23 11.60
C LYS A 145 0.33 22.72 11.99
N GLY A 146 0.98 23.62 11.24
CA GLY A 146 0.88 25.07 11.46
C GLY A 146 -0.54 25.57 11.36
N ASP A 147 -1.30 25.09 10.37
CA ASP A 147 -2.71 25.39 10.16
C ASP A 147 -3.59 24.92 11.33
N THR A 148 -3.35 23.72 11.88
CA THR A 148 -4.07 23.26 13.07
C THR A 148 -3.79 24.12 14.30
N ILE A 149 -2.53 24.56 14.50
CA ILE A 149 -2.15 25.48 15.58
C ILE A 149 -2.84 26.84 15.37
N ALA A 150 -2.82 27.36 14.15
CA ALA A 150 -3.51 28.62 13.81
C ALA A 150 -5.02 28.54 14.10
N GLY A 151 -5.65 27.41 13.77
CA GLY A 151 -7.05 27.16 14.08
C GLY A 151 -7.36 27.23 15.58
N ILE A 152 -6.51 26.66 16.44
CA ILE A 152 -6.66 26.76 17.90
C ILE A 152 -6.55 28.22 18.37
N ILE A 153 -5.59 28.97 17.83
CA ILE A 153 -5.42 30.40 18.16
C ILE A 153 -6.64 31.20 17.71
N ILE A 154 -7.17 30.93 16.53
CA ILE A 154 -8.38 31.58 16.00
C ILE A 154 -9.59 31.32 16.91
N VAL A 155 -9.75 30.11 17.43
CA VAL A 155 -10.81 29.77 18.40
C VAL A 155 -10.70 30.64 19.66
N ILE A 156 -9.50 30.80 20.20
CA ILE A 156 -9.26 31.64 21.38
C ILE A 156 -9.62 33.08 21.06
N ILE A 157 -9.17 33.59 19.91
CA ILE A 157 -9.44 34.96 19.46
C ILE A 157 -10.97 35.16 19.28
N ASN A 158 -11.67 34.19 18.69
CA ASN A 158 -13.12 34.29 18.50
C ASN A 158 -13.88 34.33 19.82
N ILE A 159 -13.47 33.55 20.81
CA ILE A 159 -14.11 33.56 22.14
C ILE A 159 -13.82 34.88 22.84
N VAL A 160 -12.54 35.27 22.98
CA VAL A 160 -12.18 36.51 23.68
C VAL A 160 -12.67 37.75 22.96
N GLY A 161 -12.44 37.82 21.63
CA GLY A 161 -12.89 38.91 20.78
C GLY A 161 -14.40 39.04 20.74
N GLY A 162 -15.10 37.90 20.65
CA GLY A 162 -16.57 37.81 20.67
C GLY A 162 -17.15 38.34 22.00
N LEU A 163 -16.56 37.96 23.12
CA LEU A 163 -16.95 38.52 24.44
C LEU A 163 -16.75 40.03 24.50
N CYS A 164 -15.59 40.51 24.07
CA CYS A 164 -15.33 41.97 24.02
C CYS A 164 -16.34 42.71 23.16
N VAL A 165 -16.61 42.22 21.92
CA VAL A 165 -17.56 42.84 21.02
C VAL A 165 -19.00 42.74 21.58
N GLY A 166 -19.39 41.56 22.09
CA GLY A 166 -20.72 41.33 22.65
C GLY A 166 -21.02 42.23 23.83
N CYS A 167 -20.11 42.30 24.81
CA CYS A 167 -20.31 43.05 26.04
C CYS A 167 -20.06 44.57 25.86
N LEU A 168 -18.96 44.96 25.18
CA LEU A 168 -18.57 46.37 25.11
C LEU A 168 -19.25 47.14 23.98
N MET A 169 -19.42 46.50 22.79
CA MET A 169 -20.01 47.17 21.62
C MET A 169 -21.51 46.97 21.55
N ASN A 170 -21.99 45.75 21.75
CA ASN A 170 -23.40 45.41 21.60
C ASN A 170 -24.17 45.49 22.92
N GLN A 171 -23.54 45.84 24.05
CA GLN A 171 -24.15 45.96 25.39
C GLN A 171 -24.97 44.72 25.80
N MET A 172 -24.57 43.53 25.35
CA MET A 172 -25.23 42.29 25.70
C MET A 172 -24.87 41.85 27.12
N PRO A 173 -25.82 41.23 27.85
CA PRO A 173 -25.48 40.55 29.10
C PRO A 173 -24.35 39.54 28.90
N ILE A 174 -23.42 39.44 29.85
CA ILE A 174 -22.25 38.56 29.75
C ILE A 174 -22.67 37.10 29.43
N GLY A 175 -23.76 36.61 30.07
CA GLY A 175 -24.27 35.27 29.83
C GLY A 175 -24.69 35.02 28.38
N ASP A 176 -25.40 35.97 27.79
CA ASP A 176 -25.85 35.88 26.37
C ASP A 176 -24.67 35.99 25.39
N ALA A 177 -23.74 36.89 25.66
CA ALA A 177 -22.53 37.05 24.88
C ALA A 177 -21.68 35.75 24.90
N VAL A 178 -21.45 35.19 26.09
CA VAL A 178 -20.73 33.91 26.24
C VAL A 178 -21.44 32.81 25.47
N SER A 179 -22.77 32.67 25.65
CA SER A 179 -23.55 31.63 24.95
C SER A 179 -23.46 31.76 23.44
N LYS A 180 -23.73 32.94 22.92
CA LYS A 180 -23.77 33.22 21.48
C LYS A 180 -22.42 32.97 20.82
N TYR A 181 -21.37 33.64 21.29
CA TYR A 181 -20.04 33.59 20.65
C TYR A 181 -19.37 32.22 20.84
N THR A 182 -19.62 31.53 21.97
CA THR A 182 -19.08 30.18 22.16
C THR A 182 -19.70 29.17 21.20
N VAL A 183 -21.04 29.20 21.02
CA VAL A 183 -21.71 28.30 20.07
C VAL A 183 -21.21 28.53 18.64
N LEU A 184 -21.09 29.80 18.22
CA LEU A 184 -20.57 30.15 16.88
C LEU A 184 -19.12 29.73 16.71
N THR A 185 -18.28 29.90 17.74
CA THR A 185 -16.86 29.52 17.70
C THR A 185 -16.69 27.99 17.65
N ILE A 186 -17.47 27.24 18.44
CA ILE A 186 -17.46 25.78 18.42
C ILE A 186 -17.89 25.30 17.02
N GLY A 187 -18.94 25.89 16.46
CA GLY A 187 -19.41 25.54 15.12
C GLY A 187 -18.37 25.82 14.03
N ASP A 188 -17.73 26.99 14.04
CA ASP A 188 -16.67 27.35 13.11
C ASP A 188 -15.45 26.43 13.24
N GLY A 189 -15.03 26.17 14.48
CA GLY A 189 -13.93 25.25 14.78
C GLY A 189 -14.19 23.85 14.24
N LEU A 190 -15.38 23.26 14.50
CA LEU A 190 -15.75 21.95 14.00
C LEU A 190 -15.87 21.91 12.48
N ALA A 191 -16.52 22.88 11.87
CA ALA A 191 -16.64 22.97 10.41
C ALA A 191 -15.27 23.02 9.71
N SER A 192 -14.30 23.70 10.31
CA SER A 192 -12.92 23.77 9.81
C SER A 192 -12.10 22.51 10.13
N GLN A 193 -12.42 21.76 11.19
CA GLN A 193 -11.70 20.55 11.59
C GLN A 193 -11.89 19.37 10.63
N VAL A 194 -13.11 19.19 10.09
CA VAL A 194 -13.40 18.05 9.20
C VAL A 194 -12.49 17.99 7.97
N PRO A 195 -12.33 19.06 7.16
CA PRO A 195 -11.39 19.05 6.03
C PRO A 195 -9.94 18.82 6.45
N SER A 196 -9.50 19.39 7.57
CA SER A 196 -8.15 19.23 8.10
C SER A 196 -7.85 17.78 8.47
N LEU A 197 -8.81 17.14 9.13
CA LEU A 197 -8.73 15.73 9.50
C LEU A 197 -8.61 14.84 8.26
N LEU A 198 -9.46 15.04 7.27
CA LEU A 198 -9.43 14.27 6.02
C LEU A 198 -8.12 14.48 5.25
N MET A 199 -7.57 15.70 5.22
CA MET A 199 -6.28 15.99 4.60
C MET A 199 -5.13 15.29 5.33
N SER A 200 -5.11 15.36 6.66
CA SER A 200 -4.06 14.71 7.48
C SER A 200 -4.08 13.19 7.32
N ILE A 201 -5.27 12.58 7.30
CA ILE A 201 -5.43 11.14 7.06
C ILE A 201 -4.98 10.78 5.63
N ALA A 202 -5.43 11.53 4.63
CA ALA A 202 -5.04 11.28 3.23
C ALA A 202 -3.52 11.37 3.04
N ALA A 203 -2.88 12.36 3.64
CA ALA A 203 -1.43 12.52 3.61
C ALA A 203 -0.70 11.37 4.34
N GLY A 204 -1.19 10.97 5.52
CA GLY A 204 -0.64 9.82 6.26
C GLY A 204 -0.72 8.53 5.46
N ILE A 205 -1.87 8.24 4.86
CA ILE A 205 -2.08 7.07 3.99
C ILE A 205 -1.16 7.14 2.77
N PHE A 206 -1.09 8.27 2.09
CA PHE A 206 -0.22 8.45 0.93
C PHE A 206 1.25 8.17 1.27
N MET A 207 1.73 8.67 2.41
CA MET A 207 3.11 8.45 2.86
C MET A 207 3.42 7.01 3.24
N THR A 208 2.49 6.31 3.87
CA THR A 208 2.68 4.88 4.18
C THR A 208 2.76 4.00 2.93
N ARG A 209 2.14 4.45 1.84
CA ARG A 209 2.17 3.74 0.55
C ARG A 209 3.46 3.93 -0.24
N ALA A 210 4.16 5.02 -0.03
CA ALA A 210 5.40 5.34 -0.76
C ALA A 210 6.48 4.24 -0.64
N SER A 211 6.41 3.43 0.42
CA SER A 211 7.35 2.33 0.68
C SER A 211 6.76 0.95 0.39
N ALA A 212 5.50 0.85 -0.05
CA ALA A 212 4.83 -0.43 -0.24
C ALA A 212 5.01 -0.98 -1.67
N ALA A 213 5.27 -2.29 -1.78
CA ALA A 213 5.46 -2.99 -3.05
C ALA A 213 4.16 -3.34 -3.79
N SER A 214 3.01 -3.11 -3.17
CA SER A 214 1.70 -3.57 -3.67
C SER A 214 0.90 -2.50 -4.41
N PRO A 215 0.01 -2.88 -5.36
CA PRO A 215 -0.60 -1.95 -6.31
C PRO A 215 -1.61 -0.96 -5.71
N SER A 216 -2.35 -1.29 -4.63
CA SER A 216 -3.22 -0.31 -3.94
C SER A 216 -3.53 -0.73 -2.49
N LEU A 217 -3.69 0.26 -1.56
CA LEU A 217 -4.02 -0.04 -0.17
C LEU A 217 -5.41 -0.70 -0.06
N GLY A 218 -6.36 -0.23 -0.86
CA GLY A 218 -7.70 -0.78 -0.88
C GLY A 218 -7.71 -2.27 -1.25
N THR A 219 -6.93 -2.65 -2.25
CA THR A 219 -6.79 -4.06 -2.66
C THR A 219 -6.05 -4.88 -1.61
N ASP A 220 -4.98 -4.35 -1.01
CA ASP A 220 -4.21 -5.06 0.01
C ASP A 220 -5.01 -5.30 1.28
N VAL A 221 -5.67 -4.25 1.81
CA VAL A 221 -6.52 -4.35 2.99
C VAL A 221 -7.67 -5.31 2.73
N THR A 222 -8.29 -5.21 1.54
CA THR A 222 -9.36 -6.13 1.17
C THR A 222 -8.84 -7.56 1.09
N ALA A 223 -7.71 -7.79 0.41
CA ALA A 223 -7.11 -9.11 0.28
C ALA A 223 -6.70 -9.69 1.65
N GLN A 224 -6.13 -8.87 2.54
CA GLN A 224 -5.74 -9.31 3.89
C GLN A 224 -6.94 -9.62 4.78
N ILE A 225 -7.98 -8.77 4.77
CA ILE A 225 -9.22 -9.00 5.52
C ILE A 225 -9.95 -10.23 4.98
N THR A 226 -9.98 -10.38 3.66
CA THR A 226 -10.67 -11.49 3.01
C THR A 226 -9.84 -12.79 2.97
N SER A 227 -8.55 -12.75 3.30
CA SER A 227 -7.71 -13.96 3.37
C SER A 227 -8.19 -14.99 4.39
N LYS A 228 -8.95 -14.56 5.41
CA LYS A 228 -9.45 -15.43 6.49
C LYS A 228 -10.97 -15.27 6.66
N PRO A 229 -11.78 -15.96 5.86
CA PRO A 229 -13.24 -15.82 5.88
C PRO A 229 -13.87 -16.12 7.24
N TYR A 230 -13.29 -17.05 8.00
CA TYR A 230 -13.77 -17.37 9.35
C TYR A 230 -13.71 -16.18 10.33
N ALA A 231 -12.73 -15.29 10.21
CA ALA A 231 -12.64 -14.09 11.02
C ALA A 231 -13.82 -13.14 10.79
N LEU A 232 -14.28 -13.02 9.54
CA LEU A 232 -15.45 -12.22 9.17
C LEU A 232 -16.73 -12.80 9.77
N PHE A 233 -16.89 -14.13 9.78
CA PHE A 233 -18.03 -14.78 10.39
C PHE A 233 -18.04 -14.64 11.92
N PHE A 234 -16.88 -14.75 12.58
CA PHE A 234 -16.78 -14.49 14.01
C PHE A 234 -17.11 -13.04 14.37
N ALA A 235 -16.63 -12.07 13.59
CA ALA A 235 -16.96 -10.67 13.77
C ALA A 235 -18.47 -10.41 13.56
N ALA A 236 -19.07 -11.00 12.52
CA ALA A 236 -20.49 -10.90 12.25
C ALA A 236 -21.33 -11.50 13.41
N ALA A 237 -20.95 -12.70 13.88
CA ALA A 237 -21.63 -13.34 15.02
C ALA A 237 -21.52 -12.52 16.31
N PHE A 238 -20.36 -11.93 16.57
CA PHE A 238 -20.15 -11.04 17.72
C PHE A 238 -21.02 -9.78 17.64
N LEU A 239 -21.14 -9.14 16.47
CA LEU A 239 -22.02 -7.99 16.28
C LEU A 239 -23.49 -8.36 16.38
N LEU A 240 -23.91 -9.53 15.91
CA LEU A 240 -25.26 -10.05 16.10
C LEU A 240 -25.55 -10.25 17.58
N LEU A 241 -24.62 -10.84 18.31
CA LEU A 241 -24.76 -11.04 19.77
C LEU A 241 -24.90 -9.72 20.50
N LEU A 242 -24.07 -8.70 20.17
CA LEU A 242 -24.17 -7.36 20.72
C LEU A 242 -25.51 -6.69 20.38
N GLY A 243 -25.98 -6.81 19.13
CA GLY A 243 -27.27 -6.27 18.71
C GLY A 243 -28.44 -6.93 19.42
N PHE A 244 -28.35 -8.24 19.68
CA PHE A 244 -29.40 -9.00 20.38
C PHE A 244 -29.41 -8.73 21.90
N THR A 245 -28.23 -8.70 22.54
CA THR A 245 -28.12 -8.41 23.99
C THR A 245 -28.46 -6.96 24.31
N GLY A 246 -28.19 -6.01 23.40
CA GLY A 246 -28.57 -4.60 23.52
C GLY A 246 -30.10 -4.40 23.60
N HIS A 247 -30.89 -5.35 23.08
CA HIS A 247 -32.34 -5.26 23.03
C HIS A 247 -33.03 -5.93 24.26
N THR A 248 -32.46 -6.95 24.87
CA THR A 248 -33.31 -7.85 25.65
C THR A 248 -33.17 -7.82 27.18
N TRP A 249 -32.04 -7.70 27.80
CA TRP A 249 -32.02 -7.85 29.26
C TRP A 249 -30.81 -7.26 29.99
N PHE A 250 -29.64 -7.30 29.42
CA PHE A 250 -28.42 -6.92 30.15
C PHE A 250 -28.16 -5.42 30.20
N TRP A 251 -28.81 -4.65 29.29
CA TRP A 251 -28.49 -3.24 29.05
C TRP A 251 -29.73 -2.33 29.02
N GLN A 252 -30.70 -2.58 29.91
CA GLN A 252 -31.92 -1.75 30.05
C GLN A 252 -31.67 -0.26 30.36
N GLY A 253 -30.49 0.26 30.12
CA GLY A 253 -30.15 1.67 30.34
C GLY A 253 -29.30 2.32 29.27
N THR A 254 -28.74 1.59 28.27
CA THR A 254 -27.75 2.16 27.34
C THR A 254 -28.33 2.74 26.06
N GLY A 255 -29.60 2.41 25.73
CA GLY A 255 -30.24 3.02 24.53
C GLY A 255 -29.51 2.82 23.19
N LEU A 256 -28.60 1.81 23.10
CA LEU A 256 -27.90 1.53 21.89
C LEU A 256 -28.88 1.03 20.80
N PRO A 257 -29.02 1.72 19.68
CA PRO A 257 -29.92 1.29 18.63
C PRO A 257 -29.41 -0.02 18.01
N PRO A 258 -30.20 -1.10 17.98
CA PRO A 258 -29.77 -2.42 17.48
C PRO A 258 -29.55 -2.44 15.98
N LEU A 259 -30.21 -1.56 15.25
CA LEU A 259 -30.24 -1.52 13.78
C LEU A 259 -28.86 -1.39 13.13
N PRO A 260 -27.93 -0.52 13.57
CA PRO A 260 -26.58 -0.46 13.00
C PRO A 260 -25.80 -1.77 13.17
N PHE A 261 -25.90 -2.43 14.33
CA PHE A 261 -25.20 -3.69 14.60
C PHE A 261 -25.67 -4.80 13.66
N PHE A 262 -26.99 -4.91 13.43
CA PHE A 262 -27.53 -5.87 12.46
C PHE A 262 -27.10 -5.57 11.03
N MET A 263 -27.11 -4.32 10.60
CA MET A 263 -26.67 -3.92 9.26
C MET A 263 -25.18 -4.28 9.01
N PHE A 264 -24.31 -3.93 9.96
CA PHE A 264 -22.88 -4.28 9.86
C PHE A 264 -22.64 -5.79 9.90
N ALA A 265 -23.36 -6.53 10.76
CA ALA A 265 -23.25 -7.97 10.85
C ALA A 265 -23.65 -8.66 9.54
N ILE A 266 -24.76 -8.23 8.92
CA ILE A 266 -25.21 -8.74 7.62
C ILE A 266 -24.16 -8.41 6.53
N GLY A 267 -23.63 -7.20 6.53
CA GLY A 267 -22.58 -6.80 5.57
C GLY A 267 -21.33 -7.68 5.68
N LEU A 268 -20.84 -7.92 6.91
CA LEU A 268 -19.69 -8.81 7.14
C LEU A 268 -19.99 -10.28 6.80
N PHE A 269 -21.21 -10.74 7.05
CA PHE A 269 -21.62 -12.10 6.69
C PHE A 269 -21.63 -12.30 5.17
N ILE A 270 -22.20 -11.33 4.42
CA ILE A 270 -22.20 -11.36 2.95
C ILE A 270 -20.76 -11.30 2.41
N ALA A 271 -19.90 -10.43 2.95
CA ALA A 271 -18.51 -10.33 2.56
C ALA A 271 -17.77 -11.66 2.82
N GLY A 272 -17.95 -12.28 4.00
CA GLY A 272 -17.37 -13.58 4.32
C GLY A 272 -17.83 -14.70 3.38
N PHE A 273 -19.11 -14.69 3.01
CA PHE A 273 -19.67 -15.66 2.08
C PHE A 273 -19.13 -15.51 0.64
N GLN A 274 -19.00 -14.27 0.15
CA GLN A 274 -18.37 -14.00 -1.15
C GLN A 274 -16.92 -14.46 -1.20
N VAL A 275 -16.18 -14.27 -0.11
CA VAL A 275 -14.79 -14.73 0.00
C VAL A 275 -14.69 -16.25 -0.06
N LEU A 276 -15.58 -16.98 0.62
CA LEU A 276 -15.62 -18.44 0.56
C LEU A 276 -15.86 -18.94 -0.86
N ILE A 277 -16.84 -18.36 -1.55
CA ILE A 277 -17.15 -18.74 -2.94
C ILE A 277 -15.94 -18.48 -3.84
N ASN A 278 -15.31 -17.31 -3.72
CA ASN A 278 -14.15 -16.97 -4.54
C ASN A 278 -12.94 -17.87 -4.24
N ALA A 279 -12.75 -18.28 -2.99
CA ALA A 279 -11.67 -19.20 -2.61
C ALA A 279 -11.89 -20.60 -3.22
N ASP A 280 -13.12 -21.11 -3.23
CA ASP A 280 -13.45 -22.39 -3.87
C ASP A 280 -13.25 -22.33 -5.38
N VAL A 281 -13.66 -21.25 -6.04
CA VAL A 281 -13.45 -21.04 -7.48
C VAL A 281 -11.96 -20.95 -7.82
N GLN A 282 -11.16 -20.23 -7.04
CA GLN A 282 -9.71 -20.16 -7.25
C GLN A 282 -9.01 -21.49 -7.02
N SER A 283 -9.44 -22.27 -6.04
CA SER A 283 -8.89 -23.62 -5.81
C SER A 283 -9.19 -24.58 -6.98
N GLN A 284 -10.38 -24.52 -7.57
CA GLN A 284 -10.75 -25.29 -8.75
C GLN A 284 -9.98 -24.85 -9.99
N LEU A 285 -9.79 -23.54 -10.22
CA LEU A 285 -8.98 -23.00 -11.31
C LEU A 285 -7.52 -23.44 -11.19
N GLY A 286 -6.93 -23.37 -9.97
CA GLY A 286 -5.58 -23.85 -9.72
C GLY A 286 -5.41 -25.35 -9.98
N GLN A 287 -6.40 -26.18 -9.66
CA GLN A 287 -6.40 -27.60 -10.01
C GLN A 287 -6.47 -27.83 -11.52
N LEU A 288 -7.32 -27.07 -12.23
CA LEU A 288 -7.42 -27.15 -13.69
C LEU A 288 -6.13 -26.71 -14.37
N GLU A 289 -5.46 -25.69 -13.85
CA GLU A 289 -4.20 -25.18 -14.40
C GLU A 289 -3.05 -26.18 -14.16
N ASN A 290 -3.01 -26.84 -13.01
CA ASN A 290 -2.09 -27.94 -12.72
C ASN A 290 -2.34 -29.16 -13.64
N VAL A 291 -3.59 -29.51 -13.88
CA VAL A 291 -3.95 -30.59 -14.83
C VAL A 291 -3.53 -30.20 -16.25
N ARG A 292 -3.73 -28.94 -16.65
CA ARG A 292 -3.32 -28.44 -17.96
C ARG A 292 -1.79 -28.43 -18.13
N GLN A 293 -1.04 -28.01 -17.12
CA GLN A 293 0.42 -28.06 -17.12
C GLN A 293 0.92 -29.52 -17.18
N ASN A 294 0.33 -30.41 -16.39
CA ASN A 294 0.66 -31.86 -16.45
C ASN A 294 0.35 -32.46 -17.81
N MET A 295 -0.76 -32.08 -18.46
CA MET A 295 -1.04 -32.50 -19.83
C MET A 295 -0.04 -31.95 -20.85
N GLN A 296 0.35 -30.70 -20.75
CA GLN A 296 1.37 -30.11 -21.62
C GLN A 296 2.75 -30.75 -21.40
N ASP A 297 3.09 -31.12 -20.16
CA ASP A 297 4.31 -31.86 -19.85
C ASP A 297 4.32 -33.29 -20.40
N LEU A 298 3.15 -33.93 -20.48
CA LEU A 298 2.98 -35.26 -21.11
C LEU A 298 3.09 -35.22 -22.64
N VAL A 299 2.71 -34.10 -23.25
CA VAL A 299 2.78 -33.94 -24.72
C VAL A 299 4.14 -33.45 -25.19
N ASN A 300 4.98 -32.88 -24.29
CA ASN A 300 6.30 -32.34 -24.64
C ASN A 300 7.31 -33.49 -24.82
N PRO A 301 7.77 -33.78 -26.07
CA PRO A 301 8.65 -34.94 -26.34
C PRO A 301 9.98 -34.88 -25.54
N ASN A 302 10.51 -33.70 -25.29
CA ASN A 302 11.79 -33.54 -24.59
C ASN A 302 11.70 -33.98 -23.13
N ARG A 303 10.59 -33.66 -22.41
CA ARG A 303 10.36 -34.11 -21.03
C ARG A 303 9.98 -35.58 -20.92
N MET A 304 9.41 -36.13 -21.99
CA MET A 304 9.11 -37.59 -22.06
C MET A 304 10.40 -38.41 -22.10
N TYR A 305 11.45 -37.91 -22.75
CA TYR A 305 12.77 -38.55 -22.79
C TYR A 305 13.51 -38.40 -21.43
N GLU A 306 13.36 -37.29 -20.73
CA GLU A 306 13.93 -37.12 -19.36
C GLU A 306 13.31 -38.10 -18.35
N ARG A 307 12.01 -38.41 -18.46
CA ARG A 307 11.32 -39.41 -17.61
C ARG A 307 11.70 -40.86 -17.91
N LEU A 308 12.06 -41.15 -19.13
CA LEU A 308 12.48 -42.50 -19.52
C LEU A 308 13.95 -42.77 -19.15
N GLY A 309 14.68 -41.78 -18.65
CA GLY A 309 16.11 -41.91 -18.28
C GLY A 309 17.00 -42.24 -19.47
N VAL A 310 16.51 -42.06 -20.71
CA VAL A 310 17.29 -42.31 -21.94
C VAL A 310 17.94 -41.03 -22.38
N ASP A 311 19.25 -40.94 -22.27
CA ASP A 311 20.02 -39.82 -22.76
C ASP A 311 19.88 -39.68 -24.27
N ILE A 312 19.62 -38.45 -24.76
CA ILE A 312 19.44 -38.16 -26.19
C ILE A 312 20.72 -38.47 -26.94
N LEU A 313 21.87 -38.15 -26.34
CA LEU A 313 23.19 -38.46 -26.89
C LEU A 313 24.09 -38.89 -25.71
N SER A 314 24.65 -40.08 -25.80
CA SER A 314 25.59 -40.59 -24.81
C SER A 314 26.85 -41.12 -25.47
N LEU A 315 27.99 -40.89 -24.83
CA LEU A 315 29.31 -41.40 -25.16
C LEU A 315 29.80 -42.27 -24.01
N GLN A 316 29.93 -43.57 -24.26
CA GLN A 316 30.54 -44.46 -23.32
C GLN A 316 31.98 -44.64 -23.71
N VAL A 317 32.89 -44.64 -22.72
CA VAL A 317 34.34 -44.76 -22.96
C VAL A 317 34.95 -45.84 -22.10
N GLY A 318 35.92 -46.55 -22.66
CA GLY A 318 36.70 -47.55 -21.97
C GLY A 318 37.71 -46.92 -20.99
N SER A 319 38.25 -47.74 -20.07
CA SER A 319 39.03 -47.26 -18.94
C SER A 319 40.27 -46.42 -19.27
N ASN A 320 40.97 -46.68 -20.38
CA ASN A 320 42.12 -45.89 -20.78
C ASN A 320 41.76 -44.54 -21.41
N LEU A 321 40.51 -44.41 -21.92
CA LEU A 321 40.04 -43.18 -22.54
C LEU A 321 39.44 -42.21 -21.50
N LEU A 322 39.18 -42.67 -20.29
CA LEU A 322 38.75 -41.81 -19.17
C LEU A 322 39.72 -40.66 -18.86
N VAL A 323 41.01 -40.91 -19.01
CA VAL A 323 42.06 -39.86 -18.83
C VAL A 323 41.86 -38.66 -19.75
N ILE A 324 41.36 -38.90 -20.97
CA ILE A 324 41.09 -37.83 -21.93
C ILE A 324 39.79 -37.05 -21.62
N ALA A 325 38.89 -37.69 -20.86
CA ALA A 325 37.63 -37.11 -20.43
C ALA A 325 37.70 -36.39 -19.07
N ASP A 326 38.71 -36.67 -18.28
CA ASP A 326 38.88 -36.10 -16.94
C ASP A 326 39.54 -34.70 -17.01
N PRO A 327 38.86 -33.64 -16.56
CA PRO A 327 39.41 -32.30 -16.55
C PRO A 327 40.62 -32.14 -15.62
N ASP A 328 40.67 -32.93 -14.51
CA ASP A 328 41.74 -32.86 -13.51
C ASP A 328 43.03 -33.48 -14.03
N GLN A 329 43.00 -34.23 -15.14
CA GLN A 329 44.14 -34.86 -15.79
C GLN A 329 44.48 -34.23 -17.14
N GLU A 330 44.18 -32.95 -17.33
CA GLU A 330 44.41 -32.19 -18.60
C GLU A 330 43.62 -32.77 -19.78
N GLY A 331 42.53 -33.50 -19.54
CA GLY A 331 41.69 -34.09 -20.58
C GLY A 331 40.98 -33.02 -21.44
N GLN A 332 41.13 -33.03 -22.76
CA GLN A 332 40.58 -32.04 -23.67
C GLN A 332 39.24 -32.45 -24.28
N LEU A 333 38.68 -33.62 -23.94
CA LEU A 333 37.47 -34.16 -24.57
C LEU A 333 36.26 -33.27 -24.33
N LEU A 334 36.05 -32.81 -23.11
CA LEU A 334 34.93 -31.94 -22.76
C LEU A 334 34.97 -30.59 -23.47
N ALA A 335 36.17 -29.98 -23.55
CA ALA A 335 36.40 -28.73 -24.29
C ALA A 335 36.14 -28.89 -25.80
N LYS A 336 36.58 -30.00 -26.39
CA LYS A 336 36.32 -30.32 -27.81
C LYS A 336 34.84 -30.57 -28.09
N ILE A 337 34.11 -31.24 -27.17
CA ILE A 337 32.67 -31.45 -27.28
C ILE A 337 31.93 -30.12 -27.21
N ALA A 338 32.30 -29.22 -26.30
CA ALA A 338 31.73 -27.89 -26.21
C ALA A 338 31.95 -27.07 -27.50
N ALA A 339 33.18 -27.09 -28.02
CA ALA A 339 33.51 -26.42 -29.29
C ALA A 339 32.76 -27.04 -30.50
N LEU A 340 32.60 -28.37 -30.52
CA LEU A 340 31.80 -29.05 -31.57
C LEU A 340 30.33 -28.64 -31.49
N ARG A 341 29.74 -28.58 -30.30
CA ARG A 341 28.33 -28.15 -30.10
C ARG A 341 28.15 -26.71 -30.61
N GLN A 342 29.07 -25.81 -30.31
CA GLN A 342 29.02 -24.43 -30.77
C GLN A 342 29.13 -24.36 -32.31
N ARG A 343 30.08 -25.08 -32.92
CA ARG A 343 30.21 -25.13 -34.38
C ARG A 343 28.96 -25.65 -35.09
N VAL A 344 28.36 -26.73 -34.57
CA VAL A 344 27.11 -27.29 -35.12
C VAL A 344 25.95 -26.27 -34.98
N THR A 345 25.92 -25.52 -33.89
CA THR A 345 24.89 -24.47 -33.71
C THR A 345 25.08 -23.35 -34.71
N ASP A 346 26.33 -22.92 -34.94
CA ASP A 346 26.68 -21.83 -35.86
C ASP A 346 26.49 -22.23 -37.35
N GLU A 347 26.85 -23.46 -37.74
CA GLU A 347 26.82 -23.93 -39.12
C GLU A 347 25.44 -24.48 -39.53
N LEU A 348 24.73 -25.16 -38.64
CA LEU A 348 23.49 -25.88 -38.95
C LEU A 348 22.24 -25.24 -38.35
N GLY A 349 22.39 -24.24 -37.48
CA GLY A 349 21.28 -23.46 -36.94
C GLY A 349 20.43 -24.17 -35.88
N TYR A 350 20.87 -25.27 -35.28
CA TYR A 350 20.17 -25.91 -34.16
C TYR A 350 21.09 -26.34 -33.04
N ILE A 351 20.52 -26.30 -31.79
CA ILE A 351 21.26 -26.58 -30.57
C ILE A 351 21.34 -28.08 -30.32
N LEU A 352 22.58 -28.63 -30.32
CA LEU A 352 22.83 -30.02 -29.90
C LEU A 352 22.53 -30.21 -28.41
N PRO A 353 21.80 -31.27 -28.02
CA PRO A 353 21.57 -31.60 -26.61
C PRO A 353 22.89 -31.90 -25.88
N ASN A 354 22.83 -31.95 -24.54
CA ASN A 354 23.97 -32.32 -23.75
C ASN A 354 24.40 -33.77 -24.07
N ILE A 355 25.69 -33.96 -24.23
CA ILE A 355 26.28 -35.27 -24.45
C ILE A 355 26.69 -35.81 -23.09
N ARG A 356 26.09 -36.91 -22.66
CA ARG A 356 26.46 -37.55 -21.41
C ARG A 356 27.64 -38.51 -21.66
N ILE A 357 28.72 -38.29 -20.92
CA ILE A 357 29.90 -39.14 -20.97
C ILE A 357 29.82 -40.08 -19.76
N MET A 358 29.97 -41.38 -20.02
CA MET A 358 29.94 -42.44 -18.99
C MET A 358 31.09 -43.39 -19.23
N ASP A 359 31.64 -43.90 -18.14
CA ASP A 359 32.53 -45.06 -18.16
C ASP A 359 31.72 -46.36 -18.39
N SER A 360 32.27 -47.27 -19.11
CA SER A 360 31.68 -48.57 -19.34
C SER A 360 32.70 -49.71 -19.19
N SER A 361 32.45 -50.58 -18.22
CA SER A 361 33.25 -51.80 -18.01
C SER A 361 32.95 -52.87 -19.05
N ALA A 362 31.97 -52.68 -19.90
CA ALA A 362 31.60 -53.60 -20.97
C ALA A 362 32.40 -53.37 -22.27
N LEU A 363 33.15 -52.25 -22.36
CA LEU A 363 33.98 -51.91 -23.48
C LEU A 363 35.46 -52.24 -23.21
N ASP A 364 36.17 -52.56 -24.27
CA ASP A 364 37.64 -52.73 -24.18
C ASP A 364 38.34 -51.41 -23.74
N ALA A 365 39.49 -51.48 -23.14
CA ALA A 365 40.14 -50.33 -22.48
C ALA A 365 40.35 -49.12 -23.41
N ASN A 366 40.46 -49.31 -24.70
CA ASN A 366 40.67 -48.27 -25.74
C ASN A 366 39.49 -48.09 -26.67
N GLU A 367 38.33 -48.60 -26.30
CA GLU A 367 37.13 -48.59 -27.12
C GLU A 367 36.15 -47.49 -26.63
N TYR A 368 35.34 -46.94 -27.53
CA TYR A 368 34.28 -46.02 -27.21
C TYR A 368 32.98 -46.39 -27.97
N MET A 369 31.87 -45.95 -27.41
CA MET A 369 30.54 -46.25 -27.97
C MET A 369 29.69 -44.98 -27.94
N ILE A 370 29.11 -44.64 -29.11
CA ILE A 370 28.19 -43.49 -29.25
C ILE A 370 26.79 -44.05 -29.42
N SER A 371 25.87 -43.55 -28.59
CA SER A 371 24.46 -43.91 -28.71
C SER A 371 23.58 -42.68 -28.82
N ILE A 372 22.59 -42.72 -29.71
CA ILE A 372 21.54 -41.75 -29.87
C ILE A 372 20.22 -42.39 -29.41
N ARG A 373 19.61 -41.81 -28.37
CA ARG A 373 18.38 -42.33 -27.75
C ARG A 373 18.48 -43.83 -27.42
N GLY A 374 19.62 -44.25 -26.93
CA GLY A 374 19.87 -45.66 -26.58
C GLY A 374 20.17 -46.58 -27.78
N CYS A 375 20.07 -46.06 -29.01
CA CYS A 375 20.48 -46.85 -30.20
C CYS A 375 21.96 -46.66 -30.47
N LEU A 376 22.66 -47.73 -30.60
CA LEU A 376 24.08 -47.78 -30.92
C LEU A 376 24.34 -47.22 -32.33
N LEU A 377 25.28 -46.29 -32.45
CA LEU A 377 25.72 -45.76 -33.74
C LEU A 377 27.05 -46.35 -34.19
N TYR A 378 27.95 -46.57 -33.21
CA TYR A 378 29.28 -47.17 -33.43
C TYR A 378 29.81 -47.67 -32.08
#